data_d2968e5952b4f1c464262c28f518581c
#
_entry.id   d2968e5952b4f1c464262c28f518581c
#
_cell.length_a   1.000
_cell.length_b   1.000
_cell.length_c   1.000
_cell.angle_alpha   90.00
_cell.angle_beta   90.00
_cell.angle_gamma   90.00
#
_symmetry.space_group_name_H-M   'P 1'
#
loop_
_entity.id
_entity.type
_entity.pdbx_description
1 polymer ?
#
loop_
_entity_poly.entity_id
_entity_poly.type
_entity_poly.pdbx_seq_one_letter_code
_entity_poly.pdbx_strand_id
1 'polypeptide(L)'
;MQEEKMMKTKSKFGRFCCALFAALMLLTSVSVPTDTYAATNKHPYYIKINRRQNCVTVYKLDEKGKYTIPVKAMACSVGVNNATPIGTFHISNQYRWHTLMGNVYGQYCSRIVDGVLFHSVYYSDTDPSTLAYNSYNRLGTAASHGCVRLNVADAKWIYDNCSSGTTVKIYDGNDPGPLGKPTPVRIDTSSKYRGWDPTDPSKDNPWRKMAPTIKGVKNLTVERLAKKPDLKTGI
;
A
#
# COMPACT_ATOMS: atom_id res chain seq x y z
N MET A 1 46.48 -76.72 14.40
CA MET A 1 47.26 -75.47 14.52
C MET A 1 47.01 -74.48 13.37
N GLN A 2 46.58 -74.91 12.20
CA GLN A 2 46.25 -74.00 11.06
C GLN A 2 44.81 -73.42 11.11
N GLU A 3 43.83 -74.18 11.59
CA GLU A 3 42.42 -73.71 11.67
C GLU A 3 42.22 -72.66 12.74
N GLU A 4 42.91 -72.68 13.86
CA GLU A 4 42.79 -71.71 14.92
C GLU A 4 43.37 -70.33 14.54
N LYS A 5 44.38 -70.33 13.65
CA LYS A 5 44.99 -69.09 13.16
C LYS A 5 44.11 -68.42 12.11
N MET A 6 43.30 -69.17 11.33
CA MET A 6 42.37 -68.69 10.32
C MET A 6 41.10 -68.06 10.95
N MET A 7 40.63 -68.63 12.05
CA MET A 7 39.45 -68.10 12.77
C MET A 7 39.74 -66.77 13.50
N LYS A 8 40.99 -66.62 14.05
CA LYS A 8 41.40 -65.35 14.69
C LYS A 8 41.58 -64.20 13.71
N THR A 9 41.96 -64.50 12.42
CA THR A 9 42.10 -63.48 11.39
C THR A 9 40.76 -62.96 10.86
N LYS A 10 39.74 -63.83 10.72
CA LYS A 10 38.42 -63.42 10.32
C LYS A 10 37.70 -62.54 11.36
N SER A 11 37.93 -62.80 12.65
CA SER A 11 37.36 -61.98 13.74
C SER A 11 37.94 -60.54 13.78
N LYS A 12 39.22 -60.40 13.47
CA LYS A 12 39.81 -59.05 13.45
C LYS A 12 39.37 -58.20 12.25
N PHE A 13 39.14 -58.82 11.07
CA PHE A 13 38.70 -58.16 9.89
C PHE A 13 37.24 -57.70 9.98
N GLY A 14 36.34 -58.53 10.60
CA GLY A 14 34.95 -58.15 10.84
C GLY A 14 34.80 -56.99 11.81
N ARG A 15 35.63 -56.89 12.84
CA ARG A 15 35.63 -55.79 13.80
C ARG A 15 36.16 -54.46 13.21
N PHE A 16 37.11 -54.55 12.28
CA PHE A 16 37.63 -53.34 11.63
C PHE A 16 36.64 -52.76 10.61
N CYS A 17 35.89 -53.61 9.89
CA CYS A 17 34.86 -53.12 8.95
C CYS A 17 33.68 -52.48 9.72
N CYS A 18 33.25 -53.04 10.87
CA CYS A 18 32.17 -52.42 11.66
C CYS A 18 32.59 -51.04 12.25
N ALA A 19 33.85 -50.89 12.66
CA ALA A 19 34.36 -49.62 13.17
C ALA A 19 34.47 -48.54 12.10
N LEU A 20 34.85 -48.91 10.87
CA LEU A 20 34.87 -47.99 9.74
C LEU A 20 33.48 -47.56 9.26
N PHE A 21 32.49 -48.49 9.31
CA PHE A 21 31.09 -48.13 8.97
C PHE A 21 30.43 -47.23 10.01
N ALA A 22 30.75 -47.45 11.30
CA ALA A 22 30.26 -46.59 12.38
C ALA A 22 30.89 -45.19 12.33
N ALA A 23 32.16 -45.08 11.95
CA ALA A 23 32.80 -43.75 11.78
C ALA A 23 32.32 -43.01 10.53
N LEU A 24 31.90 -43.71 9.47
CA LEU A 24 31.36 -43.07 8.26
C LEU A 24 29.93 -42.59 8.42
N MET A 25 29.14 -43.16 9.37
CA MET A 25 27.77 -42.73 9.65
C MET A 25 27.71 -41.53 10.59
N LEU A 26 28.81 -41.16 11.27
CA LEU A 26 28.88 -40.00 12.15
C LEU A 26 29.24 -38.68 11.44
N LEU A 27 29.58 -38.74 10.15
CA LEU A 27 29.98 -37.57 9.35
C LEU A 27 28.85 -37.00 8.46
N THR A 28 27.63 -37.56 8.50
CA THR A 28 26.52 -37.09 7.63
C THR A 28 25.39 -36.36 8.37
N SER A 29 25.56 -36.01 9.62
CA SER A 29 24.65 -35.08 10.28
C SER A 29 25.18 -33.64 10.23
N VAL A 30 25.61 -33.17 9.05
CA VAL A 30 25.54 -31.75 8.75
C VAL A 30 24.06 -31.45 8.56
N SER A 31 23.39 -31.10 9.65
CA SER A 31 22.15 -30.34 9.56
C SER A 31 22.50 -29.04 8.88
N VAL A 32 22.41 -29.02 7.54
CA VAL A 32 22.22 -27.78 6.81
C VAL A 32 21.04 -27.12 7.48
N PRO A 33 21.17 -25.95 8.12
CA PRO A 33 20.01 -25.20 8.51
C PRO A 33 19.28 -24.92 7.18
N THR A 34 18.26 -25.73 6.91
CA THR A 34 17.23 -25.28 6.00
C THR A 34 16.62 -24.08 6.71
N ASP A 35 17.20 -22.90 6.44
CA ASP A 35 16.43 -21.69 6.49
C ASP A 35 15.27 -21.94 5.53
N THR A 36 14.26 -22.62 6.02
CA THR A 36 12.93 -22.55 5.47
C THR A 36 12.61 -21.06 5.57
N TYR A 37 12.98 -20.33 4.52
CA TYR A 37 12.33 -19.09 4.19
C TYR A 37 10.84 -19.47 4.10
N ALA A 38 10.17 -19.44 5.26
CA ALA A 38 8.74 -19.28 5.28
C ALA A 38 8.55 -18.02 4.45
N ALA A 39 8.12 -18.19 3.22
CA ALA A 39 7.66 -17.10 2.38
C ALA A 39 6.53 -16.48 3.18
N THR A 40 6.88 -15.55 4.06
CA THR A 40 5.90 -14.72 4.72
C THR A 40 5.24 -14.03 3.56
N ASN A 41 3.95 -14.30 3.33
CA ASN A 41 3.12 -13.61 2.34
C ASN A 41 3.05 -12.13 2.73
N LYS A 42 4.18 -11.43 2.63
CA LYS A 42 4.27 -10.01 2.90
C LYS A 42 3.56 -9.31 1.76
N HIS A 43 2.61 -8.48 2.11
CA HIS A 43 1.98 -7.60 1.13
C HIS A 43 3.05 -6.73 0.46
N PRO A 44 2.89 -6.39 -0.84
CA PRO A 44 3.91 -5.62 -1.57
C PRO A 44 4.11 -4.21 -0.99
N TYR A 45 3.11 -3.71 -0.25
CA TYR A 45 3.09 -2.34 0.26
C TYR A 45 2.75 -2.27 1.74
N TYR A 46 3.20 -1.18 2.36
CA TYR A 46 2.89 -0.72 3.70
C TYR A 46 2.51 0.75 3.63
N ILE A 47 1.42 1.15 4.27
CA ILE A 47 0.88 2.50 4.19
C ILE A 47 1.08 3.22 5.53
N LYS A 48 1.57 4.46 5.49
CA LYS A 48 1.60 5.37 6.63
C LYS A 48 0.70 6.56 6.38
N ILE A 49 -0.13 6.92 7.36
CA ILE A 49 -0.99 8.10 7.33
C ILE A 49 -0.55 9.03 8.45
N ASN A 50 0.00 10.19 8.07
CA ASN A 50 0.27 11.26 9.02
C ASN A 50 -0.96 12.18 9.10
N ARG A 51 -1.69 12.11 10.24
CA ARG A 51 -2.93 12.89 10.44
C ARG A 51 -2.66 14.39 10.44
N ARG A 52 -1.62 14.85 11.18
CA ARG A 52 -1.30 16.29 11.28
C ARG A 52 -0.98 16.90 9.93
N GLN A 53 -0.28 16.13 9.09
CA GLN A 53 0.11 16.58 7.76
C GLN A 53 -0.95 16.33 6.70
N ASN A 54 -2.01 15.56 6.99
CA ASN A 54 -2.98 15.11 5.99
C ASN A 54 -2.27 14.50 4.75
N CYS A 55 -1.34 13.59 5.03
CA CYS A 55 -0.48 12.98 4.03
C CYS A 55 -0.40 11.46 4.23
N VAL A 56 -0.58 10.74 3.14
CA VAL A 56 -0.36 9.28 3.05
C VAL A 56 0.97 9.05 2.36
N THR A 57 1.82 8.18 2.91
CA THR A 57 3.04 7.69 2.25
C THR A 57 2.99 6.18 2.15
N VAL A 58 3.22 5.65 0.95
CA VAL A 58 3.27 4.22 0.68
C VAL A 58 4.73 3.79 0.53
N TYR A 59 5.05 2.66 1.16
CA TYR A 59 6.38 2.05 1.15
C TYR A 59 6.31 0.66 0.54
N LYS A 60 7.33 0.27 -0.21
CA LYS A 60 7.59 -1.11 -0.64
C LYS A 60 8.74 -1.73 0.14
N LEU A 61 8.87 -3.04 0.03
CA LEU A 61 9.99 -3.79 0.61
C LEU A 61 11.32 -3.39 -0.04
N ASP A 62 12.36 -3.32 0.79
CA ASP A 62 13.76 -3.31 0.37
C ASP A 62 14.29 -4.75 0.18
N GLU A 63 15.57 -4.88 -0.20
CA GLU A 63 16.26 -6.17 -0.38
C GLU A 63 16.33 -7.00 0.91
N LYS A 64 16.21 -6.36 2.08
CA LYS A 64 16.20 -7.01 3.39
C LYS A 64 14.79 -7.37 3.85
N GLY A 65 13.77 -7.18 3.00
CA GLY A 65 12.37 -7.46 3.32
C GLY A 65 11.77 -6.49 4.34
N LYS A 66 12.26 -5.25 4.43
CA LYS A 66 11.69 -4.18 5.27
C LYS A 66 11.02 -3.11 4.41
N TYR A 67 9.93 -2.54 4.90
CA TYR A 67 9.21 -1.47 4.20
C TYR A 67 9.91 -0.11 4.39
N THR A 68 11.00 0.11 3.67
CA THR A 68 11.84 1.32 3.77
C THR A 68 11.84 2.18 2.52
N ILE A 69 11.44 1.63 1.35
CA ILE A 69 11.49 2.35 0.08
C ILE A 69 10.17 3.11 -0.14
N PRO A 70 10.14 4.44 -0.03
CA PRO A 70 8.94 5.22 -0.30
C PRO A 70 8.66 5.25 -1.81
N VAL A 71 7.43 4.94 -2.21
CA VAL A 71 7.06 4.82 -3.63
C VAL A 71 5.98 5.80 -4.04
N LYS A 72 5.17 6.29 -3.10
CA LYS A 72 4.08 7.21 -3.40
C LYS A 72 3.71 8.05 -2.17
N ALA A 73 3.48 9.35 -2.41
CA ALA A 73 2.83 10.23 -1.45
C ALA A 73 1.49 10.70 -2.01
N MET A 74 0.51 10.89 -1.13
CA MET A 74 -0.84 11.33 -1.48
C MET A 74 -1.32 12.37 -0.49
N ALA A 75 -1.83 13.50 -0.98
CA ALA A 75 -2.54 14.44 -0.12
C ALA A 75 -3.91 13.86 0.23
N CYS A 76 -4.27 13.86 1.50
CA CYS A 76 -5.54 13.32 1.96
C CYS A 76 -6.29 14.30 2.86
N SER A 77 -7.54 13.99 3.19
CA SER A 77 -8.28 14.64 4.28
C SER A 77 -8.62 13.59 5.32
N VAL A 78 -8.10 13.78 6.54
CA VAL A 78 -8.44 12.96 7.70
C VAL A 78 -9.61 13.57 8.48
N GLY A 79 -10.05 12.90 9.53
CA GLY A 79 -11.11 13.36 10.43
C GLY A 79 -10.76 14.64 11.17
N VAL A 80 -11.73 15.57 11.25
CA VAL A 80 -11.63 16.72 12.15
C VAL A 80 -11.59 16.26 13.60
N ASN A 81 -11.07 17.09 14.49
CA ASN A 81 -11.01 16.81 15.93
C ASN A 81 -10.39 15.42 16.24
N ASN A 82 -9.38 15.03 15.48
CA ASN A 82 -8.69 13.74 15.63
C ASN A 82 -9.58 12.49 15.47
N ALA A 83 -10.72 12.59 14.78
CA ALA A 83 -11.66 11.48 14.59
C ALA A 83 -11.08 10.28 13.80
N THR A 84 -10.00 10.46 13.06
CA THR A 84 -9.24 9.32 12.48
C THR A 84 -8.38 8.69 13.58
N PRO A 85 -8.56 7.40 13.96
CA PRO A 85 -7.85 6.78 15.07
C PRO A 85 -6.36 6.61 14.78
N ILE A 86 -5.51 6.76 15.80
CA ILE A 86 -4.10 6.36 15.74
C ILE A 86 -3.99 4.86 15.98
N GLY A 87 -3.09 4.19 15.28
CA GLY A 87 -2.85 2.76 15.48
C GLY A 87 -2.22 2.10 14.26
N THR A 88 -2.09 0.79 14.34
CA THR A 88 -1.70 -0.06 13.23
C THR A 88 -2.86 -0.99 12.92
N PHE A 89 -3.34 -0.92 11.71
CA PHE A 89 -4.51 -1.62 11.21
C PHE A 89 -4.17 -2.36 9.92
N HIS A 90 -5.14 -3.10 9.37
CA HIS A 90 -4.97 -3.82 8.12
C HIS A 90 -6.20 -3.57 7.22
N ILE A 91 -5.95 -3.33 5.93
CA ILE A 91 -7.05 -3.26 4.96
C ILE A 91 -7.87 -4.55 5.05
N SER A 92 -9.18 -4.43 5.07
CA SER A 92 -10.09 -5.57 5.08
C SER A 92 -10.93 -5.60 3.78
N ASN A 93 -12.13 -5.11 3.81
CA ASN A 93 -13.05 -5.14 2.67
C ASN A 93 -12.81 -3.96 1.73
N GLN A 94 -13.01 -4.21 0.44
CA GLN A 94 -12.87 -3.20 -0.60
C GLN A 94 -14.15 -3.13 -1.44
N TYR A 95 -14.54 -1.91 -1.85
CA TYR A 95 -15.78 -1.66 -2.58
C TYR A 95 -15.52 -0.67 -3.71
N ARG A 96 -16.01 -0.96 -4.91
CA ARG A 96 -15.91 -0.02 -6.04
C ARG A 96 -16.67 1.28 -5.76
N TRP A 97 -17.88 1.17 -5.22
CA TRP A 97 -18.69 2.21 -4.63
C TRP A 97 -19.18 1.76 -3.26
N HIS A 98 -19.27 2.67 -2.32
CA HIS A 98 -19.78 2.39 -0.98
C HIS A 98 -20.58 3.57 -0.45
N THR A 99 -21.73 3.28 0.14
CA THR A 99 -22.54 4.28 0.84
C THR A 99 -21.81 4.74 2.11
N LEU A 100 -21.69 6.02 2.30
CA LEU A 100 -21.03 6.67 3.42
C LEU A 100 -22.07 7.35 4.31
N MET A 101 -21.63 7.84 5.50
CA MET A 101 -22.48 8.61 6.40
C MET A 101 -23.10 9.80 5.65
N GLY A 102 -24.42 10.00 5.81
CA GLY A 102 -25.17 11.08 5.17
C GLY A 102 -25.71 10.70 3.77
N ASN A 103 -25.82 9.39 3.47
CA ASN A 103 -26.34 8.88 2.18
C ASN A 103 -25.62 9.45 0.96
N VAL A 104 -24.31 9.58 1.08
CA VAL A 104 -23.40 9.96 0.00
C VAL A 104 -22.50 8.78 -0.34
N TYR A 105 -21.78 8.83 -1.46
CA TYR A 105 -21.06 7.68 -2.01
C TYR A 105 -19.58 7.97 -2.19
N GLY A 106 -18.73 6.99 -1.87
CA GLY A 106 -17.30 7.02 -2.19
C GLY A 106 -16.94 6.01 -3.26
N GLN A 107 -15.96 6.34 -4.09
CA GLN A 107 -15.35 5.40 -5.05
C GLN A 107 -14.10 4.77 -4.45
N TYR A 108 -13.79 3.55 -4.89
CA TYR A 108 -12.55 2.82 -4.56
C TYR A 108 -12.28 2.80 -3.05
N CYS A 109 -13.28 2.37 -2.31
CA CYS A 109 -13.25 2.31 -0.86
C CYS A 109 -12.42 1.12 -0.39
N SER A 110 -11.50 1.34 0.54
CA SER A 110 -10.73 0.29 1.22
C SER A 110 -10.84 0.49 2.73
N ARG A 111 -11.47 -0.45 3.45
CA ARG A 111 -11.72 -0.36 4.89
C ARG A 111 -10.41 -0.54 5.67
N ILE A 112 -10.15 0.37 6.58
CA ILE A 112 -8.98 0.38 7.47
C ILE A 112 -9.34 -0.27 8.81
N VAL A 113 -10.37 0.27 9.47
CA VAL A 113 -10.86 -0.19 10.78
C VAL A 113 -12.28 0.30 10.97
N ASP A 114 -13.17 -0.51 11.50
CA ASP A 114 -14.58 -0.17 11.77
C ASP A 114 -15.26 0.56 10.59
N GLY A 115 -15.71 1.78 10.80
CA GLY A 115 -16.29 2.67 9.78
C GLY A 115 -15.28 3.55 9.05
N VAL A 116 -13.98 3.43 9.33
CA VAL A 116 -12.93 4.26 8.73
C VAL A 116 -12.39 3.60 7.47
N LEU A 117 -12.49 4.30 6.34
CA LEU A 117 -12.05 3.83 5.03
C LEU A 117 -11.11 4.83 4.37
N PHE A 118 -10.22 4.34 3.49
CA PHE A 118 -9.78 5.12 2.35
C PHE A 118 -10.92 5.17 1.34
N HIS A 119 -11.18 6.32 0.75
CA HIS A 119 -12.12 6.48 -0.36
C HIS A 119 -11.88 7.81 -1.10
N SER A 120 -12.42 7.94 -2.32
CA SER A 120 -12.44 9.24 -3.01
C SER A 120 -13.17 10.30 -2.19
N VAL A 121 -13.03 11.58 -2.51
CA VAL A 121 -14.04 12.55 -2.06
C VAL A 121 -15.42 12.05 -2.50
N TYR A 122 -16.44 12.35 -1.70
CA TYR A 122 -17.76 11.78 -1.88
C TYR A 122 -18.58 12.44 -3.01
N TYR A 123 -19.59 11.71 -3.46
CA TYR A 123 -20.54 12.01 -4.50
C TYR A 123 -21.97 11.98 -3.93
N SER A 124 -22.89 12.73 -4.53
CA SER A 124 -24.31 12.65 -4.14
C SER A 124 -25.01 11.39 -4.69
N ASP A 125 -24.43 10.74 -5.68
CA ASP A 125 -24.90 9.47 -6.26
C ASP A 125 -23.70 8.61 -6.70
N THR A 126 -23.93 7.37 -7.15
CA THR A 126 -22.93 6.47 -7.76
C THR A 126 -22.54 6.89 -9.18
N ASP A 127 -22.73 8.14 -9.52
CA ASP A 127 -22.37 8.78 -10.78
C ASP A 127 -21.12 9.64 -10.60
N PRO A 128 -20.01 9.40 -11.37
CA PRO A 128 -18.79 10.17 -11.30
C PRO A 128 -18.93 11.68 -11.61
N SER A 129 -20.06 12.11 -12.16
CA SER A 129 -20.35 13.52 -12.45
C SER A 129 -20.94 14.29 -11.26
N THR A 130 -21.20 13.64 -10.13
CA THR A 130 -21.88 14.20 -8.96
C THR A 130 -20.97 14.49 -7.78
N LEU A 131 -19.69 14.75 -8.04
CA LEU A 131 -18.66 15.05 -7.04
C LEU A 131 -19.03 16.26 -6.17
N ALA A 132 -18.86 16.13 -4.87
CA ALA A 132 -18.91 17.25 -3.93
C ALA A 132 -17.63 18.11 -4.06
N TYR A 133 -17.56 18.94 -5.08
CA TYR A 133 -16.37 19.72 -5.45
C TYR A 133 -15.86 20.65 -4.36
N ASN A 134 -16.74 21.21 -3.51
CA ASN A 134 -16.33 22.00 -2.36
C ASN A 134 -15.56 21.16 -1.34
N SER A 135 -15.94 19.91 -1.14
CA SER A 135 -15.20 18.97 -0.28
C SER A 135 -13.92 18.49 -0.94
N TYR A 136 -13.89 18.34 -2.28
CA TYR A 136 -12.69 18.07 -3.04
C TYR A 136 -11.65 19.17 -2.86
N ASN A 137 -12.06 20.42 -2.93
CA ASN A 137 -11.20 21.58 -2.70
C ASN A 137 -10.68 21.71 -1.26
N ARG A 138 -11.11 20.85 -0.33
CA ARG A 138 -10.56 20.72 1.02
C ARG A 138 -9.51 19.61 1.17
N LEU A 139 -9.20 18.85 0.11
CA LEU A 139 -8.13 17.85 0.17
C LEU A 139 -6.82 18.48 0.67
N GLY A 140 -6.10 17.74 1.49
CA GLY A 140 -4.90 18.22 2.16
C GLY A 140 -5.13 18.89 3.50
N THR A 141 -6.39 19.00 3.97
CA THR A 141 -6.76 19.49 5.30
C THR A 141 -7.67 18.50 6.01
N ALA A 142 -7.75 18.55 7.34
CA ALA A 142 -8.72 17.75 8.09
C ALA A 142 -10.13 18.21 7.74
N ALA A 143 -10.96 17.31 7.20
CA ALA A 143 -12.27 17.65 6.65
C ALA A 143 -13.29 16.50 6.66
N SER A 144 -12.98 15.34 7.24
CA SER A 144 -13.86 14.18 7.30
C SER A 144 -14.41 13.93 8.71
N HIS A 145 -15.26 12.93 8.86
CA HIS A 145 -15.74 12.44 10.17
C HIS A 145 -14.91 11.24 10.69
N GLY A 146 -13.77 10.93 10.04
CA GLY A 146 -12.89 9.84 10.44
C GLY A 146 -12.22 9.14 9.25
N CYS A 147 -12.92 9.01 8.13
CA CYS A 147 -12.36 8.42 6.90
C CYS A 147 -11.19 9.22 6.33
N VAL A 148 -10.38 8.58 5.52
CA VAL A 148 -9.23 9.16 4.80
C VAL A 148 -9.66 9.41 3.36
N ARG A 149 -10.04 10.66 3.06
CA ARG A 149 -10.48 11.08 1.73
C ARG A 149 -9.29 11.36 0.84
N LEU A 150 -9.37 10.92 -0.40
CA LEU A 150 -8.35 11.07 -1.44
C LEU A 150 -8.99 11.60 -2.73
N ASN A 151 -8.18 12.00 -3.71
CA ASN A 151 -8.67 12.10 -5.08
C ASN A 151 -8.91 10.68 -5.63
N VAL A 152 -9.63 10.58 -6.74
CA VAL A 152 -9.99 9.28 -7.32
C VAL A 152 -8.78 8.47 -7.74
N ALA A 153 -7.76 9.10 -8.36
CA ALA A 153 -6.57 8.38 -8.82
C ALA A 153 -5.82 7.73 -7.64
N ASP A 154 -5.71 8.42 -6.51
CA ASP A 154 -5.01 7.91 -5.32
C ASP A 154 -5.84 6.84 -4.59
N ALA A 155 -7.16 7.05 -4.46
CA ALA A 155 -8.06 6.04 -3.90
C ALA A 155 -8.05 4.76 -4.74
N LYS A 156 -8.12 4.89 -6.09
CA LYS A 156 -8.02 3.77 -7.02
C LYS A 156 -6.67 3.07 -6.93
N TRP A 157 -5.58 3.82 -6.79
CA TRP A 157 -4.26 3.22 -6.66
C TRP A 157 -4.16 2.32 -5.43
N ILE A 158 -4.67 2.77 -4.27
CA ILE A 158 -4.73 1.94 -3.05
C ILE A 158 -5.61 0.72 -3.29
N TYR A 159 -6.78 0.91 -3.87
CA TYR A 159 -7.74 -0.15 -4.17
C TYR A 159 -7.14 -1.26 -5.05
N ASP A 160 -6.41 -0.87 -6.10
CA ASP A 160 -5.84 -1.82 -7.06
C ASP A 160 -4.56 -2.52 -6.54
N ASN A 161 -3.79 -1.87 -5.66
CA ASN A 161 -2.44 -2.32 -5.31
C ASN A 161 -2.31 -2.81 -3.85
N CYS A 162 -3.24 -2.45 -2.98
CA CYS A 162 -3.18 -2.75 -1.55
C CYS A 162 -4.37 -3.63 -1.15
N SER A 163 -4.21 -4.94 -1.29
CA SER A 163 -5.24 -5.93 -0.98
C SER A 163 -5.53 -6.03 0.53
N SER A 164 -6.57 -6.79 0.88
CA SER A 164 -6.87 -7.19 2.27
C SER A 164 -5.62 -7.75 2.95
N GLY A 165 -5.37 -7.34 4.19
CA GLY A 165 -4.15 -7.66 4.96
C GLY A 165 -3.04 -6.62 4.84
N THR A 166 -3.06 -5.71 3.85
CA THR A 166 -2.07 -4.62 3.74
C THR A 166 -2.07 -3.77 5.01
N THR A 167 -0.90 -3.61 5.61
CA THR A 167 -0.74 -2.85 6.87
C THR A 167 -0.86 -1.35 6.65
N VAL A 168 -1.64 -0.70 7.51
CA VAL A 168 -1.86 0.75 7.55
C VAL A 168 -1.51 1.27 8.94
N LYS A 169 -0.48 2.11 9.06
CA LYS A 169 -0.13 2.82 10.29
C LYS A 169 -0.63 4.25 10.25
N ILE A 170 -1.47 4.62 11.20
CA ILE A 170 -1.94 5.99 11.39
C ILE A 170 -1.22 6.60 12.59
N TYR A 171 -0.66 7.79 12.42
CA TYR A 171 0.16 8.47 13.44
C TYR A 171 0.10 9.99 13.30
N ASP A 172 0.57 10.68 14.32
CA ASP A 172 0.82 12.12 14.28
C ASP A 172 2.32 12.39 14.12
N GLY A 173 2.67 13.32 13.24
CA GLY A 173 4.04 13.72 13.01
C GLY A 173 4.11 15.12 12.39
N ASN A 174 5.24 15.80 12.59
CA ASN A 174 5.44 17.16 12.06
C ASN A 174 5.99 17.16 10.62
N ASP A 175 6.58 16.04 10.20
CA ASP A 175 7.14 15.84 8.85
C ASP A 175 6.15 15.01 8.01
N PRO A 176 5.77 15.44 6.80
CA PRO A 176 4.86 14.72 5.93
C PRO A 176 5.41 13.37 5.43
N GLY A 177 6.72 13.16 5.54
CA GLY A 177 7.42 11.97 5.06
C GLY A 177 8.41 12.25 3.93
N PRO A 178 9.22 11.25 3.53
CA PRO A 178 10.39 11.44 2.67
C PRO A 178 10.09 11.94 1.24
N LEU A 179 8.85 11.76 0.77
CA LEU A 179 8.42 12.28 -0.54
C LEU A 179 7.72 13.64 -0.45
N GLY A 180 7.58 14.19 0.76
CA GLY A 180 6.81 15.40 0.99
C GLY A 180 5.31 15.18 0.84
N LYS A 181 4.53 16.26 1.03
CA LYS A 181 3.08 16.27 0.81
C LYS A 181 2.79 16.85 -0.56
N PRO A 182 2.13 16.10 -1.47
CA PRO A 182 1.73 16.63 -2.76
C PRO A 182 0.72 17.78 -2.60
N THR A 183 0.80 18.77 -3.48
CA THR A 183 -0.21 19.82 -3.57
C THR A 183 -1.44 19.27 -4.28
N PRO A 184 -2.64 19.27 -3.65
CA PRO A 184 -3.84 18.81 -4.32
C PRO A 184 -4.25 19.75 -5.47
N VAL A 185 -4.68 19.15 -6.58
CA VAL A 185 -5.35 19.90 -7.65
C VAL A 185 -6.62 20.54 -7.09
N ARG A 186 -6.90 21.79 -7.47
CA ARG A 186 -8.13 22.50 -7.11
C ARG A 186 -9.06 22.57 -8.31
N ILE A 187 -10.34 22.43 -8.04
CA ILE A 187 -11.39 22.59 -9.05
C ILE A 187 -11.88 24.04 -9.01
N ASP A 188 -11.88 24.69 -10.17
CA ASP A 188 -12.54 25.99 -10.32
C ASP A 188 -14.05 25.80 -10.09
N THR A 189 -14.57 26.47 -9.08
CA THR A 189 -15.99 26.39 -8.68
C THR A 189 -16.96 26.96 -9.71
N SER A 190 -16.48 27.79 -10.64
CA SER A 190 -17.25 28.31 -11.78
C SER A 190 -17.28 27.33 -12.97
N SER A 191 -16.42 26.32 -12.98
CA SER A 191 -16.34 25.36 -14.06
C SER A 191 -17.63 24.55 -14.20
N LYS A 192 -18.15 24.40 -15.40
CA LYS A 192 -19.28 23.51 -15.72
C LYS A 192 -18.93 22.02 -15.46
N TYR A 193 -17.66 21.67 -15.32
CA TYR A 193 -17.16 20.32 -15.06
C TYR A 193 -16.83 20.07 -13.60
N ARG A 194 -17.15 21.01 -12.69
CA ARG A 194 -16.83 20.91 -11.27
C ARG A 194 -17.39 19.65 -10.57
N GLY A 195 -18.40 19.04 -11.12
CA GLY A 195 -18.96 17.77 -10.63
C GLY A 195 -18.10 16.53 -10.89
N TRP A 196 -16.95 16.67 -11.55
CA TRP A 196 -16.04 15.57 -11.84
C TRP A 196 -14.71 15.74 -11.07
N ASP A 197 -14.19 14.64 -10.51
CA ASP A 197 -12.81 14.60 -10.03
C ASP A 197 -11.86 14.69 -11.24
N PRO A 198 -10.95 15.68 -11.31
CA PRO A 198 -10.02 15.81 -12.43
C PRO A 198 -9.12 14.57 -12.64
N THR A 199 -8.95 13.76 -11.60
CA THR A 199 -8.09 12.58 -11.61
C THR A 199 -8.84 11.28 -11.91
N ASP A 200 -10.18 11.33 -12.05
CA ASP A 200 -10.99 10.15 -12.35
C ASP A 200 -10.61 9.56 -13.71
N PRO A 201 -10.24 8.25 -13.79
CA PRO A 201 -9.83 7.61 -15.03
C PRO A 201 -10.97 7.31 -16.00
N SER A 202 -12.21 7.61 -15.65
CA SER A 202 -13.36 7.41 -16.54
C SER A 202 -13.12 8.04 -17.93
N LYS A 203 -13.50 7.33 -18.98
CA LYS A 203 -13.43 7.83 -20.36
C LYS A 203 -14.30 9.06 -20.57
N ASP A 204 -15.39 9.17 -19.81
CA ASP A 204 -16.37 10.25 -19.90
C ASP A 204 -15.95 11.49 -19.15
N ASN A 205 -14.85 11.43 -18.36
CA ASN A 205 -14.36 12.55 -17.59
C ASN A 205 -13.96 13.73 -18.51
N PRO A 206 -14.68 14.86 -18.46
CA PRO A 206 -14.46 15.98 -19.36
C PRO A 206 -13.09 16.67 -19.14
N TRP A 207 -12.52 16.61 -17.94
CA TRP A 207 -11.19 17.14 -17.63
C TRP A 207 -10.09 16.51 -18.49
N ARG A 208 -10.26 15.23 -18.88
CA ARG A 208 -9.30 14.52 -19.73
C ARG A 208 -9.20 15.13 -21.14
N LYS A 209 -10.31 15.70 -21.63
CA LYS A 209 -10.36 16.36 -22.94
C LYS A 209 -9.73 17.74 -22.91
N MET A 210 -9.67 18.37 -21.72
CA MET A 210 -9.09 19.70 -21.52
C MET A 210 -7.58 19.67 -21.19
N ALA A 211 -7.03 18.52 -20.85
CA ALA A 211 -5.62 18.37 -20.48
C ALA A 211 -4.62 18.96 -21.49
N PRO A 212 -4.87 19.01 -22.82
CA PRO A 212 -3.99 19.66 -23.77
C PRO A 212 -4.00 21.20 -23.71
N THR A 213 -5.05 21.79 -23.11
CA THR A 213 -5.27 23.27 -23.11
C THR A 213 -4.69 23.97 -21.90
N ILE A 214 -4.31 23.25 -20.86
CA ILE A 214 -3.65 23.84 -19.68
C ILE A 214 -2.18 24.04 -20.03
N LYS A 215 -1.78 25.29 -20.36
CA LYS A 215 -0.39 25.66 -20.65
C LYS A 215 0.53 25.19 -19.50
N GLY A 216 1.53 24.35 -19.83
CA GLY A 216 2.52 23.84 -18.87
C GLY A 216 2.30 22.42 -18.37
N VAL A 217 1.14 21.83 -18.57
CA VAL A 217 0.85 20.43 -18.20
C VAL A 217 0.65 19.60 -19.45
N LYS A 218 1.73 19.31 -20.15
CA LYS A 218 1.70 18.31 -21.24
C LYS A 218 1.42 16.95 -20.65
N ASN A 219 0.29 16.34 -21.02
CA ASN A 219 -0.15 15.00 -20.65
C ASN A 219 -0.41 14.79 -19.14
N LEU A 220 -1.50 15.35 -18.62
CA LEU A 220 -2.12 14.94 -17.36
C LEU A 220 -2.79 13.56 -17.56
N THR A 221 -1.98 12.53 -17.81
CA THR A 221 -2.47 11.17 -17.71
C THR A 221 -2.41 10.75 -16.24
N VAL A 222 -3.45 10.04 -15.80
CA VAL A 222 -3.52 9.45 -14.44
C VAL A 222 -2.23 8.72 -14.07
N GLU A 223 -1.56 8.10 -15.06
CA GLU A 223 -0.26 7.45 -14.91
C GLU A 223 0.89 8.42 -14.58
N ARG A 224 0.85 9.65 -15.07
CA ARG A 224 1.89 10.64 -14.80
C ARG A 224 1.75 11.27 -13.42
N LEU A 225 0.52 11.44 -12.93
CA LEU A 225 0.21 11.78 -11.54
C LEU A 225 0.64 10.67 -10.58
N ALA A 226 0.60 9.41 -11.03
CA ALA A 226 1.04 8.26 -10.26
C ALA A 226 2.58 8.03 -10.29
N LYS A 227 3.27 8.46 -11.36
CA LYS A 227 4.71 8.18 -11.58
C LYS A 227 5.67 9.30 -11.16
N LYS A 228 5.20 10.54 -10.94
CA LYS A 228 6.06 11.66 -10.51
C LYS A 228 5.50 12.32 -9.25
N PRO A 229 6.02 11.97 -8.07
CA PRO A 229 5.68 12.65 -6.82
C PRO A 229 6.21 14.09 -6.76
N ASP A 230 7.06 14.49 -7.67
CA ASP A 230 7.84 15.74 -7.68
C ASP A 230 7.33 16.81 -8.65
N LEU A 231 6.18 16.63 -9.29
CA LEU A 231 5.51 17.73 -9.97
C LEU A 231 5.02 18.75 -8.93
N LYS A 232 5.92 19.67 -8.56
CA LYS A 232 5.54 20.96 -7.99
C LYS A 232 4.70 21.68 -9.05
N THR A 233 3.39 21.43 -9.03
CA THR A 233 2.47 22.26 -9.80
C THR A 233 2.35 23.57 -9.06
N GLY A 234 3.30 24.49 -9.34
CA GLY A 234 3.09 25.89 -9.12
C GLY A 234 2.02 26.34 -10.10
N ILE A 235 0.82 26.49 -9.65
CA ILE A 235 -0.24 27.41 -10.08
C ILE A 235 -1.08 27.70 -8.86
#